data_199fbb35bc8c7d9ff634ebddd6677f35
#
_entry.id   199fbb35bc8c7d9ff634ebddd6677f35
#
_cell.length_a   1.000
_cell.length_b   1.000
_cell.length_c   1.000
_cell.angle_alpha   90.00
_cell.angle_beta   90.00
_cell.angle_gamma   90.00
#
_symmetry.space_group_name_H-M   'P 1'
#
loop_
_entity.id
_entity.type
_entity.pdbx_description
1 polymer ?
#
loop_
_entity_poly.entity_id
_entity_poly.type
_entity_poly.pdbx_seq_one_letter_code
_entity_poly.pdbx_strand_id
1 'polypeptide(L)'
;MSPDYLAVGHVTEDLWRDGRITPGGTAWFASLAARRMVDRVSVLTAAAPTYDAERHLPGIFVHRIESPTTTQFENIYTPGGRIQYTRPSPVRLEPRHLTDALRNARIMHLAPVCDEVSPDFVAEARPDVFIGVTPQGWLRRWDETGRVYAKPWDAAPQVLARADAAVISIDDVAGDWRLALTWAAQARLFVVTEGASGCTLFLAGKPYHIPAPSVSEVDPTGAGDIFAATLFIALQRGLHPLEACAFACCVASQSVTRASLDSLPTPEDLAQCSTIAKRWARVAGHPH
;
A
#
# COMPACT_ATOMS: atom_id res chain seq x y z
N MET A 1 16.42 15.98 7.37
CA MET A 1 15.92 16.23 5.98
C MET A 1 14.56 15.56 5.85
N SER A 2 13.62 16.19 5.15
CA SER A 2 12.28 15.64 4.94
C SER A 2 12.32 14.47 3.95
N PRO A 3 11.51 13.41 4.15
CA PRO A 3 11.46 12.29 3.22
C PRO A 3 10.72 12.67 1.93
N ASP A 4 11.09 12.02 0.83
CA ASP A 4 10.34 12.05 -0.41
C ASP A 4 9.11 11.15 -0.31
N TYR A 5 9.22 10.06 0.48
CA TYR A 5 8.14 9.11 0.74
C TYR A 5 8.18 8.68 2.21
N LEU A 6 7.03 8.81 2.88
CA LEU A 6 6.79 8.35 4.24
C LEU A 6 5.67 7.31 4.22
N ALA A 7 5.95 6.07 4.62
CA ALA A 7 4.91 5.11 4.95
C ALA A 7 4.56 5.22 6.44
N VAL A 8 3.27 5.20 6.75
CA VAL A 8 2.74 5.19 8.12
C VAL A 8 1.92 3.91 8.30
N GLY A 9 2.41 2.97 9.07
CA GLY A 9 1.79 1.68 9.31
C GLY A 9 2.72 0.73 10.02
N HIS A 10 2.17 -0.34 10.62
CA HIS A 10 3.02 -1.35 11.23
C HIS A 10 3.81 -2.14 10.19
N VAL A 11 5.10 -2.30 10.45
CA VAL A 11 5.84 -3.44 9.90
C VAL A 11 5.34 -4.70 10.60
N THR A 12 5.32 -5.82 9.89
CA THR A 12 4.79 -7.07 10.44
C THR A 12 5.79 -8.21 10.33
N GLU A 13 5.50 -9.26 11.08
CA GLU A 13 6.15 -10.55 10.99
C GLU A 13 5.12 -11.57 10.52
N ASP A 14 5.34 -12.20 9.37
CA ASP A 14 4.49 -13.27 8.87
C ASP A 14 5.01 -14.62 9.39
N LEU A 15 4.14 -15.29 10.14
CA LEU A 15 4.42 -16.59 10.75
C LEU A 15 4.06 -17.69 9.77
N TRP A 16 5.03 -18.57 9.47
CA TRP A 16 4.85 -19.72 8.61
C TRP A 16 4.68 -21.00 9.43
N ARG A 17 3.93 -21.96 8.91
CA ARG A 17 3.70 -23.27 9.58
C ARG A 17 4.97 -24.07 9.87
N ASP A 18 6.04 -23.83 9.12
CA ASP A 18 7.35 -24.45 9.31
C ASP A 18 8.21 -23.73 10.36
N GLY A 19 7.67 -22.74 11.06
CA GLY A 19 8.34 -21.96 12.09
C GLY A 19 9.18 -20.79 11.56
N ARG A 20 9.27 -20.58 10.25
CA ARG A 20 9.91 -19.39 9.70
C ARG A 20 9.11 -18.15 10.03
N ILE A 21 9.83 -17.04 10.22
CA ILE A 21 9.27 -15.70 10.37
C ILE A 21 9.87 -14.84 9.26
N THR A 22 9.01 -14.17 8.49
CA THR A 22 9.43 -13.24 7.44
C THR A 22 8.86 -11.85 7.70
N PRO A 23 9.61 -10.78 7.38
CA PRO A 23 9.07 -9.43 7.46
C PRO A 23 7.96 -9.24 6.42
N GLY A 24 6.99 -8.39 6.75
CA GLY A 24 5.85 -8.11 5.90
C GLY A 24 5.13 -6.81 6.25
N GLY A 25 3.90 -6.69 5.76
CA GLY A 25 3.04 -5.53 5.93
C GLY A 25 3.21 -4.49 4.83
N THR A 26 2.12 -3.75 4.60
CA THR A 26 2.06 -2.72 3.56
C THR A 26 3.18 -1.68 3.69
N ALA A 27 3.46 -1.21 4.91
CA ALA A 27 4.53 -0.25 5.16
C ALA A 27 5.91 -0.80 4.76
N TRP A 28 6.14 -2.12 4.93
CA TRP A 28 7.39 -2.78 4.57
C TRP A 28 7.56 -2.88 3.05
N PHE A 29 6.60 -3.50 2.34
CA PHE A 29 6.67 -3.67 0.89
C PHE A 29 6.69 -2.34 0.14
N ALA A 30 5.78 -1.42 0.50
CA ALA A 30 5.66 -0.12 -0.14
C ALA A 30 6.94 0.72 0.02
N SER A 31 7.57 0.68 1.20
CA SER A 31 8.79 1.44 1.45
C SER A 31 9.98 0.91 0.68
N LEU A 32 10.14 -0.41 0.60
CA LEU A 32 11.20 -1.04 -0.20
C LEU A 32 11.01 -0.77 -1.70
N ALA A 33 9.76 -0.82 -2.19
CA ALA A 33 9.46 -0.45 -3.57
C ALA A 33 9.72 1.05 -3.82
N ALA A 34 9.30 1.93 -2.91
CA ALA A 34 9.56 3.36 -3.00
C ALA A 34 11.06 3.68 -3.06
N ARG A 35 11.88 2.95 -2.28
CA ARG A 35 13.34 3.14 -2.26
C ARG A 35 14.01 2.86 -3.60
N ARG A 36 13.36 2.11 -4.49
CA ARG A 36 13.82 1.90 -5.88
C ARG A 36 13.54 3.09 -6.79
N MET A 37 12.67 4.03 -6.36
CA MET A 37 12.19 5.14 -7.19
C MET A 37 12.54 6.53 -6.64
N VAL A 38 12.78 6.65 -5.32
CA VAL A 38 13.11 7.91 -4.64
C VAL A 38 14.25 7.71 -3.64
N ASP A 39 14.96 8.80 -3.33
CA ASP A 39 16.20 8.71 -2.53
C ASP A 39 15.93 8.65 -1.03
N ARG A 40 14.91 9.36 -0.53
CA ARG A 40 14.66 9.51 0.92
C ARG A 40 13.34 8.88 1.27
N VAL A 41 13.41 7.66 1.79
CA VAL A 41 12.24 6.92 2.27
C VAL A 41 12.32 6.81 3.79
N SER A 42 11.18 7.06 4.43
CA SER A 42 11.00 6.86 5.87
C SER A 42 9.78 5.99 6.14
N VAL A 43 9.82 5.29 7.27
CA VAL A 43 8.69 4.54 7.81
C VAL A 43 8.43 5.02 9.23
N LEU A 44 7.18 5.38 9.54
CA LEU A 44 6.68 5.53 10.90
C LEU A 44 5.92 4.26 11.26
N THR A 45 6.42 3.53 12.25
CA THR A 45 5.89 2.22 12.63
C THR A 45 5.98 1.99 14.14
N ALA A 46 5.31 0.95 14.65
CA ALA A 46 5.56 0.43 15.98
C ALA A 46 6.03 -1.04 15.88
N ALA A 47 7.08 -1.37 16.61
CA ALA A 47 7.64 -2.71 16.65
C ALA A 47 8.38 -2.96 17.98
N ALA A 48 8.57 -4.23 18.31
CA ALA A 48 9.36 -4.66 19.45
C ALA A 48 10.84 -4.23 19.30
N PRO A 49 11.56 -4.04 20.41
CA PRO A 49 13.00 -3.74 20.37
C PRO A 49 13.82 -4.79 19.62
N THR A 50 13.33 -6.03 19.57
CA THR A 50 13.95 -7.16 18.88
C THR A 50 13.78 -7.15 17.35
N TYR A 51 12.90 -6.28 16.82
CA TYR A 51 12.74 -6.15 15.36
C TYR A 51 13.96 -5.47 14.75
N ASP A 52 14.68 -6.21 13.91
CA ASP A 52 15.89 -5.74 13.22
C ASP A 52 15.52 -4.88 12.00
N ALA A 53 15.29 -3.58 12.27
CA ALA A 53 14.88 -2.64 11.23
C ALA A 53 15.98 -2.41 10.18
N GLU A 54 17.27 -2.40 10.56
CA GLU A 54 18.39 -2.17 9.62
C GLU A 54 18.48 -3.32 8.61
N ARG A 55 18.30 -4.54 9.08
CA ARG A 55 18.31 -5.73 8.23
C ARG A 55 17.09 -5.78 7.31
N HIS A 56 15.91 -5.45 7.84
CA HIS A 56 14.64 -5.65 7.12
C HIS A 56 14.28 -4.48 6.21
N LEU A 57 14.79 -3.27 6.47
CA LEU A 57 14.52 -2.04 5.73
C LEU A 57 15.83 -1.31 5.37
N PRO A 58 16.71 -1.95 4.60
CA PRO A 58 18.02 -1.38 4.28
C PRO A 58 17.91 -0.05 3.52
N GLY A 59 18.60 0.98 4.04
CA GLY A 59 18.62 2.32 3.45
C GLY A 59 17.32 3.13 3.62
N ILE A 60 16.43 2.71 4.55
CA ILE A 60 15.19 3.38 4.90
C ILE A 60 15.30 3.90 6.33
N PHE A 61 14.89 5.15 6.58
CA PHE A 61 14.86 5.71 7.93
C PHE A 61 13.63 5.21 8.68
N VAL A 62 13.83 4.38 9.70
CA VAL A 62 12.75 3.83 10.51
C VAL A 62 12.56 4.66 11.78
N HIS A 63 11.41 5.33 11.87
CA HIS A 63 10.94 5.99 13.07
C HIS A 63 10.08 5.01 13.85
N ARG A 64 10.72 4.26 14.74
CA ARG A 64 10.07 3.22 15.54
C ARG A 64 9.52 3.80 16.83
N ILE A 65 8.21 3.63 17.03
CA ILE A 65 7.57 3.76 18.35
C ILE A 65 7.75 2.42 19.05
N GLU A 66 8.31 2.43 20.24
CA GLU A 66 8.52 1.21 21.01
C GLU A 66 7.20 0.53 21.36
N SER A 67 7.15 -0.78 21.14
CA SER A 67 6.04 -1.65 21.48
C SER A 67 6.56 -2.93 22.11
N PRO A 68 5.82 -3.53 23.04
CA PRO A 68 6.21 -4.83 23.62
C PRO A 68 6.25 -5.94 22.57
N THR A 69 5.49 -5.80 21.48
CA THR A 69 5.40 -6.81 20.41
C THR A 69 5.42 -6.15 19.03
N THR A 70 5.96 -6.86 18.04
CA THR A 70 5.73 -6.55 16.63
C THR A 70 4.40 -7.19 16.19
N THR A 71 3.65 -6.52 15.33
CA THR A 71 2.42 -7.08 14.76
C THR A 71 2.75 -8.33 13.95
N GLN A 72 2.02 -9.43 14.22
CA GLN A 72 2.21 -10.70 13.55
C GLN A 72 0.98 -11.13 12.78
N PHE A 73 1.19 -11.77 11.64
CA PHE A 73 0.14 -12.43 10.86
C PHE A 73 0.49 -13.89 10.60
N GLU A 74 -0.54 -14.74 10.63
CA GLU A 74 -0.49 -16.12 10.17
C GLU A 74 -1.54 -16.31 9.09
N ASN A 75 -1.11 -16.73 7.90
CA ASN A 75 -1.99 -16.99 6.77
C ASN A 75 -2.12 -18.52 6.56
N ILE A 76 -3.35 -19.03 6.65
CA ILE A 76 -3.67 -20.44 6.45
C ILE A 76 -4.47 -20.56 5.15
N TYR A 77 -3.85 -21.17 4.14
CA TYR A 77 -4.51 -21.42 2.86
C TYR A 77 -5.27 -22.75 2.93
N THR A 78 -6.56 -22.71 2.60
CA THR A 78 -7.47 -23.86 2.58
C THR A 78 -8.17 -23.93 1.22
N PRO A 79 -8.79 -25.07 0.86
CA PRO A 79 -9.63 -25.13 -0.34
C PRO A 79 -10.79 -24.11 -0.36
N GLY A 80 -11.22 -23.64 0.82
CA GLY A 80 -12.26 -22.61 0.98
C GLY A 80 -11.73 -21.18 0.98
N GLY A 81 -10.44 -20.96 0.70
CA GLY A 81 -9.80 -19.65 0.70
C GLY A 81 -8.80 -19.44 1.82
N ARG A 82 -8.32 -18.19 1.96
CA ARG A 82 -7.35 -17.80 2.99
C ARG A 82 -8.05 -17.49 4.31
N ILE A 83 -7.62 -18.12 5.39
CA ILE A 83 -7.93 -17.74 6.76
C ILE A 83 -6.73 -17.00 7.33
N GLN A 84 -6.94 -15.83 7.91
CA GLN A 84 -5.88 -15.01 8.47
C GLN A 84 -6.08 -14.84 9.97
N TYR A 85 -4.99 -14.97 10.72
CA TYR A 85 -4.92 -14.61 12.14
C TYR A 85 -3.94 -13.48 12.33
N THR A 86 -4.20 -12.61 13.31
CA THR A 86 -3.30 -11.51 13.69
C THR A 86 -3.05 -11.51 15.20
N ARG A 87 -1.85 -11.09 15.57
CA ARG A 87 -1.47 -10.69 16.93
C ARG A 87 -0.96 -9.26 16.83
N PRO A 88 -1.87 -8.27 16.91
CA PRO A 88 -1.49 -6.89 16.69
C PRO A 88 -0.60 -6.37 17.82
N SER A 89 0.32 -5.48 17.48
CA SER A 89 0.97 -4.60 18.46
C SER A 89 -0.11 -3.72 19.12
N PRO A 90 -0.03 -3.48 20.44
CA PRO A 90 -1.01 -2.62 21.11
C PRO A 90 -0.83 -1.13 20.82
N VAL A 91 0.23 -0.74 20.13
CA VAL A 91 0.56 0.66 19.86
C VAL A 91 -0.18 1.17 18.64
N ARG A 92 -0.99 2.22 18.83
CA ARG A 92 -1.63 2.97 17.75
C ARG A 92 -0.71 4.09 17.27
N LEU A 93 -0.57 4.22 15.97
CA LEU A 93 0.13 5.33 15.35
C LEU A 93 -0.81 6.54 15.25
N GLU A 94 -0.34 7.68 15.73
CA GLU A 94 -1.11 8.92 15.80
C GLU A 94 -0.27 10.10 15.31
N PRO A 95 -0.89 11.23 14.87
CA PRO A 95 -0.18 12.39 14.36
C PRO A 95 0.89 12.97 15.30
N ARG A 96 0.72 12.81 16.62
CA ARG A 96 1.73 13.24 17.60
C ARG A 96 3.08 12.55 17.44
N HIS A 97 3.13 11.39 16.78
CA HIS A 97 4.37 10.67 16.51
C HIS A 97 5.15 11.23 15.30
N LEU A 98 4.55 12.16 14.54
CA LEU A 98 5.25 12.84 13.46
C LEU A 98 6.23 13.86 14.01
N THR A 99 7.51 13.71 13.69
CA THR A 99 8.50 14.77 13.85
C THR A 99 8.30 15.85 12.77
N ASP A 100 8.91 17.01 12.94
CA ASP A 100 8.83 18.09 11.93
C ASP A 100 9.35 17.63 10.56
N ALA A 101 10.37 16.79 10.54
CA ALA A 101 10.89 16.24 9.29
C ALA A 101 9.85 15.34 8.58
N LEU A 102 9.12 14.50 9.33
CA LEU A 102 8.09 13.61 8.79
C LEU A 102 6.85 14.38 8.32
N ARG A 103 6.48 15.45 9.04
CA ARG A 103 5.36 16.34 8.64
C ARG A 103 5.59 17.01 7.28
N ASN A 104 6.85 17.16 6.88
CA ASN A 104 7.27 17.76 5.62
C ASN A 104 7.60 16.71 4.53
N ALA A 105 7.09 15.48 4.65
CA ALA A 105 7.20 14.48 3.60
C ALA A 105 6.50 14.96 2.31
N ARG A 106 7.03 14.61 1.14
CA ARG A 106 6.35 14.89 -0.13
C ARG A 106 5.14 14.00 -0.35
N ILE A 107 5.28 12.73 0.03
CA ILE A 107 4.21 11.73 0.02
C ILE A 107 4.08 11.16 1.43
N MET A 108 2.85 11.12 1.96
CA MET A 108 2.48 10.37 3.14
C MET A 108 1.54 9.25 2.73
N HIS A 109 2.01 8.01 2.80
CA HIS A 109 1.22 6.82 2.53
C HIS A 109 0.68 6.27 3.85
N LEU A 110 -0.63 6.40 4.08
CA LEU A 110 -1.31 5.77 5.21
C LEU A 110 -1.59 4.32 4.86
N ALA A 111 -0.90 3.41 5.53
CA ALA A 111 -0.78 2.00 5.19
C ALA A 111 -1.15 1.08 6.37
N PRO A 112 -2.37 1.20 6.95
CA PRO A 112 -2.81 0.34 8.04
C PRO A 112 -2.89 -1.12 7.60
N VAL A 113 -2.52 -2.04 8.51
CA VAL A 113 -2.65 -3.49 8.32
C VAL A 113 -3.61 -4.15 9.32
N CYS A 114 -3.79 -3.55 10.52
CA CYS A 114 -4.67 -4.03 11.59
C CYS A 114 -5.24 -2.87 12.43
N ASP A 115 -5.83 -1.86 11.79
CA ASP A 115 -6.51 -0.70 12.42
C ASP A 115 -5.60 0.18 13.30
N GLU A 116 -4.30 0.09 13.13
CA GLU A 116 -3.31 0.74 13.98
C GLU A 116 -3.03 2.21 13.63
N VAL A 117 -3.40 2.65 12.42
CA VAL A 117 -3.15 4.02 11.97
C VAL A 117 -4.37 4.89 12.25
N SER A 118 -4.20 6.00 12.99
CA SER A 118 -5.28 6.96 13.19
C SER A 118 -5.68 7.63 11.87
N PRO A 119 -6.98 7.72 11.56
CA PRO A 119 -7.44 8.50 10.41
C PRO A 119 -7.13 9.99 10.52
N ASP A 120 -6.82 10.50 11.71
CA ASP A 120 -6.52 11.92 11.94
C ASP A 120 -5.24 12.40 11.26
N PHE A 121 -4.38 11.49 10.79
CA PHE A 121 -3.22 11.87 9.97
C PHE A 121 -3.62 12.72 8.76
N VAL A 122 -4.79 12.51 8.18
CA VAL A 122 -5.25 13.29 7.02
C VAL A 122 -5.53 14.74 7.37
N ALA A 123 -6.00 15.03 8.58
CA ALA A 123 -6.30 16.37 9.05
C ALA A 123 -5.03 17.14 9.48
N GLU A 124 -4.03 16.42 9.98
CA GLU A 124 -2.77 16.98 10.48
C GLU A 124 -1.69 17.13 9.40
N ALA A 125 -1.90 16.52 8.23
CA ALA A 125 -0.99 16.66 7.11
C ALA A 125 -1.08 18.07 6.50
N ARG A 126 0.06 18.62 6.13
CA ARG A 126 0.13 19.91 5.44
C ARG A 126 -0.61 19.85 4.11
N PRO A 127 -1.17 20.98 3.62
CA PRO A 127 -1.93 21.01 2.37
C PRO A 127 -1.13 20.59 1.12
N ASP A 128 0.20 20.78 1.14
CA ASP A 128 1.12 20.46 0.04
C ASP A 128 1.64 19.03 0.06
N VAL A 129 1.32 18.24 1.08
CA VAL A 129 1.67 16.81 1.17
C VAL A 129 0.68 15.98 0.35
N PHE A 130 1.19 15.17 -0.55
CA PHE A 130 0.40 14.15 -1.25
C PHE A 130 0.03 13.03 -0.27
N ILE A 131 -1.25 12.76 -0.08
CA ILE A 131 -1.74 11.68 0.77
C ILE A 131 -2.23 10.52 -0.09
N GLY A 132 -1.48 9.41 -0.05
CA GLY A 132 -1.90 8.11 -0.57
C GLY A 132 -2.44 7.20 0.53
N VAL A 133 -3.42 6.37 0.22
CA VAL A 133 -4.08 5.51 1.21
C VAL A 133 -4.26 4.09 0.68
N THR A 134 -3.90 3.09 1.49
CA THR A 134 -4.27 1.69 1.31
C THR A 134 -5.03 1.24 2.56
N PRO A 135 -6.38 1.25 2.55
CA PRO A 135 -7.18 1.17 3.77
C PRO A 135 -7.35 -0.25 4.33
N GLN A 136 -6.62 -1.23 3.83
CA GLN A 136 -6.81 -2.65 4.16
C GLN A 136 -6.95 -2.92 5.67
N GLY A 137 -6.11 -2.30 6.51
CA GLY A 137 -6.16 -2.49 7.96
C GLY A 137 -7.41 -1.89 8.59
N TRP A 138 -7.94 -0.80 8.03
CA TRP A 138 -9.20 -0.21 8.51
C TRP A 138 -10.45 -1.02 8.13
N LEU A 139 -10.30 -1.99 7.24
CA LEU A 139 -11.35 -2.93 6.84
C LEU A 139 -11.33 -4.22 7.66
N ARG A 140 -10.45 -4.34 8.66
CA ARG A 140 -10.22 -5.56 9.44
C ARG A 140 -10.59 -5.39 10.90
N ARG A 141 -11.19 -6.41 11.46
CA ARG A 141 -11.35 -6.66 12.89
C ARG A 141 -10.94 -8.09 13.19
N TRP A 142 -10.72 -8.41 14.43
CA TRP A 142 -10.36 -9.77 14.87
C TRP A 142 -11.08 -10.13 16.15
N ASP A 143 -11.24 -11.42 16.38
CA ASP A 143 -11.80 -11.95 17.62
C ASP A 143 -10.70 -12.26 18.66
N GLU A 144 -11.10 -12.84 19.79
CA GLU A 144 -10.19 -13.19 20.90
C GLU A 144 -9.12 -14.22 20.49
N THR A 145 -9.39 -15.03 19.44
CA THR A 145 -8.40 -15.98 18.88
C THR A 145 -7.41 -15.32 17.93
N GLY A 146 -7.66 -14.05 17.59
CA GLY A 146 -6.91 -13.31 16.57
C GLY A 146 -7.40 -13.53 15.14
N ARG A 147 -8.47 -14.28 14.93
CA ARG A 147 -9.01 -14.51 13.57
C ARG A 147 -9.55 -13.21 12.98
N VAL A 148 -9.10 -12.91 11.77
CA VAL A 148 -9.43 -11.66 11.07
C VAL A 148 -10.74 -11.79 10.30
N TYR A 149 -11.57 -10.75 10.41
CA TYR A 149 -12.85 -10.59 9.72
C TYR A 149 -12.95 -9.21 9.09
N ALA A 150 -13.79 -9.07 8.09
CA ALA A 150 -14.13 -7.76 7.52
C ALA A 150 -14.91 -6.89 8.53
N LYS A 151 -14.71 -5.57 8.45
CA LYS A 151 -15.53 -4.56 9.12
C LYS A 151 -15.82 -3.38 8.18
N PRO A 152 -16.88 -2.58 8.44
CA PRO A 152 -17.08 -1.31 7.74
C PRO A 152 -15.89 -0.36 7.94
N TRP A 153 -15.65 0.49 6.95
CA TRP A 153 -14.66 1.57 7.04
C TRP A 153 -15.36 2.88 7.47
N ASP A 154 -15.55 3.04 8.77
CA ASP A 154 -16.31 4.16 9.33
C ASP A 154 -15.65 5.52 9.04
N ALA A 155 -14.31 5.58 9.00
CA ALA A 155 -13.55 6.78 8.70
C ALA A 155 -13.43 7.10 7.20
N ALA A 156 -14.04 6.30 6.30
CA ALA A 156 -13.92 6.51 4.85
C ALA A 156 -14.25 7.95 4.40
N PRO A 157 -15.34 8.59 4.84
CA PRO A 157 -15.66 9.96 4.42
C PRO A 157 -14.58 10.97 4.82
N GLN A 158 -14.07 10.88 6.05
CA GLN A 158 -13.01 11.77 6.55
C GLN A 158 -11.72 11.58 5.76
N VAL A 159 -11.31 10.35 5.54
CA VAL A 159 -10.04 10.02 4.89
C VAL A 159 -10.09 10.36 3.40
N LEU A 160 -11.14 9.93 2.69
CA LEU A 160 -11.28 10.10 1.24
C LEU A 160 -11.48 11.56 0.84
N ALA A 161 -12.08 12.38 1.69
CA ALA A 161 -12.22 13.82 1.44
C ALA A 161 -10.87 14.55 1.32
N ARG A 162 -9.81 14.03 1.99
CA ARG A 162 -8.47 14.66 1.99
C ARG A 162 -7.44 13.89 1.16
N ALA A 163 -7.58 12.57 1.05
CA ALA A 163 -6.65 11.74 0.30
C ALA A 163 -6.60 12.17 -1.18
N ASP A 164 -5.38 12.25 -1.74
CA ASP A 164 -5.18 12.52 -3.16
C ASP A 164 -5.42 11.26 -4.00
N ALA A 165 -5.12 10.08 -3.44
CA ALA A 165 -5.42 8.79 -4.06
C ALA A 165 -5.64 7.71 -3.01
N ALA A 166 -6.57 6.78 -3.28
CA ALA A 166 -6.79 5.58 -2.49
C ALA A 166 -6.75 4.33 -3.38
N VAL A 167 -6.16 3.25 -2.85
CA VAL A 167 -6.03 1.96 -3.55
C VAL A 167 -6.56 0.86 -2.65
N ILE A 168 -7.47 0.04 -3.17
CA ILE A 168 -7.92 -1.20 -2.53
C ILE A 168 -7.74 -2.38 -3.48
N SER A 169 -7.71 -3.60 -2.95
CA SER A 169 -7.97 -4.79 -3.72
C SER A 169 -9.47 -5.09 -3.72
N ILE A 170 -9.99 -5.64 -4.81
CA ILE A 170 -11.37 -6.16 -4.84
C ILE A 170 -11.58 -7.26 -3.80
N ASP A 171 -10.51 -7.96 -3.41
CA ASP A 171 -10.53 -8.96 -2.35
C ASP A 171 -10.71 -8.36 -0.95
N ASP A 172 -10.28 -7.10 -0.72
CA ASP A 172 -10.48 -6.42 0.56
C ASP A 172 -11.97 -6.20 0.88
N VAL A 173 -12.80 -6.21 -0.15
CA VAL A 173 -14.26 -6.10 -0.06
C VAL A 173 -14.98 -7.37 -0.48
N ALA A 174 -14.29 -8.52 -0.52
CA ALA A 174 -14.84 -9.82 -0.91
C ALA A 174 -15.62 -9.80 -2.23
N GLY A 175 -15.16 -9.01 -3.21
CA GLY A 175 -15.81 -8.85 -4.52
C GLY A 175 -17.01 -7.90 -4.55
N ASP A 176 -17.32 -7.21 -3.45
CA ASP A 176 -18.46 -6.27 -3.40
C ASP A 176 -18.12 -4.93 -4.10
N TRP A 177 -18.39 -4.87 -5.39
CA TRP A 177 -18.25 -3.66 -6.18
C TRP A 177 -19.15 -2.50 -5.73
N ARG A 178 -20.30 -2.77 -5.09
CA ARG A 178 -21.19 -1.70 -4.59
C ARG A 178 -20.50 -0.90 -3.49
N LEU A 179 -19.80 -1.60 -2.61
CA LEU A 179 -19.02 -0.97 -1.54
C LEU A 179 -17.85 -0.16 -2.13
N ALA A 180 -17.09 -0.74 -3.07
CA ALA A 180 -16.01 -0.04 -3.76
C ALA A 180 -16.49 1.23 -4.49
N LEU A 181 -17.63 1.17 -5.18
CA LEU A 181 -18.25 2.31 -5.87
C LEU A 181 -18.69 3.41 -4.89
N THR A 182 -19.16 3.04 -3.70
CA THR A 182 -19.55 4.01 -2.66
C THR A 182 -18.35 4.84 -2.21
N TRP A 183 -17.16 4.22 -2.09
CA TRP A 183 -15.93 4.93 -1.74
C TRP A 183 -15.35 5.70 -2.93
N ALA A 184 -15.40 5.13 -4.13
CA ALA A 184 -14.95 5.79 -5.34
C ALA A 184 -15.68 7.12 -5.60
N ALA A 185 -16.97 7.19 -5.25
CA ALA A 185 -17.77 8.41 -5.36
C ALA A 185 -17.35 9.54 -4.38
N GLN A 186 -16.61 9.22 -3.33
CA GLN A 186 -16.15 10.15 -2.29
C GLN A 186 -14.68 10.58 -2.49
N ALA A 187 -13.92 9.83 -3.29
CA ALA A 187 -12.49 10.04 -3.47
C ALA A 187 -12.17 10.93 -4.67
N ARG A 188 -11.06 11.66 -4.62
CA ARG A 188 -10.51 12.39 -5.77
C ARG A 188 -10.02 11.44 -6.86
N LEU A 189 -9.30 10.40 -6.44
CA LEU A 189 -8.82 9.32 -7.28
C LEU A 189 -8.92 8.02 -6.47
N PHE A 190 -9.60 7.02 -7.02
CA PHE A 190 -9.79 5.73 -6.39
C PHE A 190 -9.42 4.61 -7.35
N VAL A 191 -8.66 3.64 -6.88
CA VAL A 191 -8.25 2.49 -7.68
C VAL A 191 -8.66 1.20 -6.97
N VAL A 192 -9.28 0.31 -7.73
CA VAL A 192 -9.54 -1.07 -7.33
C VAL A 192 -8.62 -1.97 -8.13
N THR A 193 -7.72 -2.69 -7.46
CA THR A 193 -6.88 -3.71 -8.11
C THR A 193 -7.63 -5.04 -8.19
N GLU A 194 -7.46 -5.76 -9.31
CA GLU A 194 -8.22 -6.96 -9.68
C GLU A 194 -7.29 -8.13 -10.03
N GLY A 195 -6.11 -8.17 -9.38
CA GLY A 195 -5.09 -9.20 -9.61
C GLY A 195 -4.66 -9.26 -11.08
N ALA A 196 -4.68 -10.44 -11.68
CA ALA A 196 -4.29 -10.67 -13.08
C ALA A 196 -5.18 -9.92 -14.10
N SER A 197 -6.37 -9.44 -13.71
CA SER A 197 -7.24 -8.63 -14.56
C SER A 197 -6.76 -7.17 -14.67
N GLY A 198 -5.89 -6.73 -13.77
CA GLY A 198 -5.37 -5.37 -13.77
C GLY A 198 -6.00 -4.49 -12.69
N CYS A 199 -6.48 -3.31 -13.05
CA CYS A 199 -7.13 -2.41 -12.12
C CYS A 199 -8.20 -1.54 -12.79
N THR A 200 -9.16 -1.07 -12.00
CA THR A 200 -10.13 -0.05 -12.39
C THR A 200 -9.86 1.25 -11.64
N LEU A 201 -9.49 2.29 -12.41
CA LEU A 201 -9.33 3.66 -11.92
C LEU A 201 -10.66 4.40 -12.00
N PHE A 202 -11.07 5.03 -10.90
CA PHE A 202 -12.16 6.01 -10.87
C PHE A 202 -11.57 7.42 -10.82
N LEU A 203 -11.79 8.18 -11.87
CA LEU A 203 -11.34 9.57 -12.01
C LEU A 203 -12.55 10.47 -12.29
N ALA A 204 -12.82 11.42 -11.38
CA ALA A 204 -14.01 12.27 -11.45
C ALA A 204 -15.31 11.44 -11.64
N GLY A 205 -15.44 10.33 -10.91
CA GLY A 205 -16.59 9.44 -10.94
C GLY A 205 -16.70 8.53 -12.18
N LYS A 206 -15.75 8.59 -13.13
CA LYS A 206 -15.73 7.73 -14.32
C LYS A 206 -14.77 6.57 -14.14
N PRO A 207 -15.20 5.32 -14.41
CA PRO A 207 -14.33 4.16 -14.39
C PRO A 207 -13.50 4.03 -15.67
N TYR A 208 -12.23 3.65 -15.50
CA TYR A 208 -11.29 3.32 -16.56
C TYR A 208 -10.60 2.01 -16.20
N HIS A 209 -10.81 0.97 -16.98
CA HIS A 209 -10.14 -0.30 -16.77
C HIS A 209 -8.77 -0.31 -17.45
N ILE A 210 -7.75 -0.67 -16.71
CA ILE A 210 -6.37 -0.81 -17.16
C ILE A 210 -5.97 -2.28 -17.01
N PRO A 211 -5.82 -3.02 -18.13
CA PRO A 211 -5.48 -4.43 -18.07
C PRO A 211 -4.05 -4.65 -17.59
N ALA A 212 -3.82 -5.70 -16.81
CA ALA A 212 -2.48 -6.12 -16.43
C ALA A 212 -1.76 -6.78 -17.61
N PRO A 213 -0.44 -6.58 -17.76
CA PRO A 213 0.38 -7.43 -18.62
C PRO A 213 0.25 -8.90 -18.19
N SER A 214 0.12 -9.79 -19.18
CA SER A 214 0.10 -11.23 -18.90
C SER A 214 1.50 -11.71 -18.55
N VAL A 215 1.65 -12.27 -17.35
CA VAL A 215 2.90 -12.80 -16.80
C VAL A 215 2.67 -14.16 -16.14
N SER A 216 3.75 -14.90 -15.92
CA SER A 216 3.70 -16.13 -15.11
C SER A 216 3.85 -15.75 -13.64
N GLU A 217 2.80 -15.93 -12.87
CA GLU A 217 2.81 -15.66 -11.43
C GLU A 217 3.60 -16.71 -10.66
N VAL A 218 4.52 -16.23 -9.80
CA VAL A 218 5.32 -17.02 -8.87
C VAL A 218 4.88 -16.74 -7.43
N ASP A 219 4.78 -15.44 -7.07
CA ASP A 219 4.38 -15.00 -5.73
C ASP A 219 3.68 -13.64 -5.80
N PRO A 220 2.37 -13.54 -5.51
CA PRO A 220 1.63 -12.29 -5.56
C PRO A 220 1.81 -11.42 -4.30
N THR A 221 2.58 -11.89 -3.30
CA THR A 221 2.72 -11.19 -2.01
C THR A 221 3.36 -9.81 -2.20
N GLY A 222 2.71 -8.77 -1.68
CA GLY A 222 3.19 -7.39 -1.75
C GLY A 222 2.92 -6.67 -3.08
N ALA A 223 2.34 -7.34 -4.10
CA ALA A 223 2.07 -6.71 -5.40
C ALA A 223 1.16 -5.48 -5.29
N GLY A 224 0.13 -5.53 -4.44
CA GLY A 224 -0.76 -4.40 -4.17
C GLY A 224 -0.04 -3.22 -3.50
N ASP A 225 0.90 -3.51 -2.60
CA ASP A 225 1.70 -2.49 -1.91
C ASP A 225 2.70 -1.83 -2.86
N ILE A 226 3.33 -2.62 -3.74
CA ILE A 226 4.22 -2.16 -4.80
C ILE A 226 3.44 -1.30 -5.81
N PHE A 227 2.24 -1.74 -6.19
CA PHE A 227 1.32 -0.96 -7.03
C PHE A 227 1.03 0.40 -6.41
N ALA A 228 0.60 0.44 -5.14
CA ALA A 228 0.23 1.66 -4.45
C ALA A 228 1.41 2.63 -4.33
N ALA A 229 2.58 2.17 -3.90
CA ALA A 229 3.78 3.00 -3.81
C ALA A 229 4.17 3.58 -5.17
N THR A 230 4.15 2.76 -6.23
CA THR A 230 4.47 3.19 -7.59
C THR A 230 3.49 4.22 -8.10
N LEU A 231 2.18 3.99 -7.90
CA LEU A 231 1.12 4.91 -8.29
C LEU A 231 1.28 6.27 -7.59
N PHE A 232 1.44 6.28 -6.27
CA PHE A 232 1.52 7.53 -5.51
C PHE A 232 2.76 8.35 -5.90
N ILE A 233 3.89 7.71 -6.13
CA ILE A 233 5.11 8.38 -6.61
C ILE A 233 4.90 8.94 -8.02
N ALA A 234 4.28 8.18 -8.93
CA ALA A 234 4.01 8.64 -10.29
C ALA A 234 3.05 9.84 -10.31
N LEU A 235 1.98 9.79 -9.53
CA LEU A 235 1.01 10.89 -9.39
C LEU A 235 1.67 12.14 -8.79
N GLN A 236 2.45 12.00 -7.73
CA GLN A 236 3.15 13.12 -7.09
C GLN A 236 4.17 13.78 -8.02
N ARG A 237 4.75 13.01 -8.95
CA ARG A 237 5.62 13.51 -10.03
C ARG A 237 4.87 14.17 -11.19
N GLY A 238 3.53 14.21 -11.14
CA GLY A 238 2.69 14.86 -12.13
C GLY A 238 2.34 14.01 -13.36
N LEU A 239 2.53 12.68 -13.31
CA LEU A 239 2.03 11.82 -14.39
C LEU A 239 0.49 11.90 -14.43
N HIS A 240 -0.06 11.85 -15.64
CA HIS A 240 -1.50 11.74 -15.82
C HIS A 240 -2.03 10.46 -15.12
N PRO A 241 -3.18 10.48 -14.41
CA PRO A 241 -3.66 9.34 -13.61
C PRO A 241 -3.74 8.01 -14.38
N LEU A 242 -4.16 8.03 -15.62
CA LEU A 242 -4.22 6.82 -16.46
C LEU A 242 -2.82 6.26 -16.78
N GLU A 243 -1.85 7.13 -17.07
CA GLU A 243 -0.47 6.71 -17.29
C GLU A 243 0.14 6.19 -16.00
N ALA A 244 -0.09 6.87 -14.87
CA ALA A 244 0.39 6.46 -13.55
C ALA A 244 -0.17 5.09 -13.14
N CYS A 245 -1.47 4.83 -13.37
CA CYS A 245 -2.07 3.52 -13.13
C CYS A 245 -1.52 2.43 -14.06
N ALA A 246 -1.36 2.72 -15.34
CA ALA A 246 -0.78 1.76 -16.29
C ALA A 246 0.68 1.42 -15.93
N PHE A 247 1.44 2.42 -15.49
CA PHE A 247 2.80 2.23 -14.98
C PHE A 247 2.81 1.35 -13.72
N ALA A 248 1.99 1.68 -12.72
CA ALA A 248 1.89 0.92 -11.47
C ALA A 248 1.41 -0.52 -11.71
N CYS A 249 0.43 -0.71 -12.60
CA CYS A 249 -0.07 -2.03 -12.98
C CYS A 249 1.03 -2.89 -13.62
N CYS A 250 1.81 -2.32 -14.54
CA CYS A 250 2.95 -3.00 -15.15
C CYS A 250 4.02 -3.38 -14.11
N VAL A 251 4.41 -2.46 -13.24
CA VAL A 251 5.42 -2.73 -12.20
C VAL A 251 4.96 -3.83 -11.23
N ALA A 252 3.70 -3.79 -10.79
CA ALA A 252 3.12 -4.83 -9.96
C ALA A 252 3.05 -6.18 -10.69
N SER A 253 2.76 -6.20 -12.01
CA SER A 253 2.78 -7.44 -12.79
C SER A 253 4.19 -8.03 -12.91
N GLN A 254 5.24 -7.20 -13.01
CA GLN A 254 6.62 -7.71 -12.97
C GLN A 254 6.98 -8.27 -11.60
N SER A 255 6.50 -7.66 -10.51
CA SER A 255 6.82 -8.11 -9.15
C SER A 255 6.34 -9.53 -8.87
N VAL A 256 5.17 -9.92 -9.35
CA VAL A 256 4.62 -11.28 -9.10
C VAL A 256 5.36 -12.40 -9.82
N THR A 257 6.28 -12.10 -10.74
CA THR A 257 7.10 -13.10 -11.43
C THR A 257 8.27 -13.60 -10.59
N ARG A 258 8.48 -13.04 -9.41
CA ARG A 258 9.60 -13.33 -8.51
C ARG A 258 9.08 -13.41 -7.08
N ALA A 259 9.83 -14.07 -6.20
CA ALA A 259 9.42 -14.24 -4.81
C ALA A 259 10.23 -13.35 -3.86
N SER A 260 9.66 -13.02 -2.72
CA SER A 260 10.32 -12.32 -1.61
C SER A 260 10.91 -10.96 -2.04
N LEU A 261 12.14 -10.63 -1.63
CA LEU A 261 12.82 -9.37 -1.98
C LEU A 261 13.16 -9.24 -3.47
N ASP A 262 13.23 -10.34 -4.21
CA ASP A 262 13.44 -10.32 -5.66
C ASP A 262 12.21 -9.77 -6.41
N SER A 263 11.04 -9.73 -5.76
CA SER A 263 9.81 -9.11 -6.29
C SER A 263 9.92 -7.58 -6.41
N LEU A 264 10.85 -6.94 -5.70
CA LEU A 264 11.03 -5.50 -5.75
C LEU A 264 11.44 -5.04 -7.16
N PRO A 265 10.90 -3.89 -7.63
CA PRO A 265 11.15 -3.42 -8.98
C PRO A 265 12.64 -3.11 -9.21
N THR A 266 13.17 -3.60 -10.33
CA THR A 266 14.51 -3.28 -10.81
C THR A 266 14.49 -2.00 -11.66
N PRO A 267 15.64 -1.37 -11.93
CA PRO A 267 15.73 -0.24 -12.86
C PRO A 267 15.20 -0.61 -14.25
N GLU A 268 15.44 -1.85 -14.70
CA GLU A 268 14.98 -2.38 -15.99
C GLU A 268 13.45 -2.50 -16.02
N ASP A 269 12.83 -3.05 -14.97
CA ASP A 269 11.37 -3.11 -14.82
C ASP A 269 10.76 -1.71 -14.91
N LEU A 270 11.31 -0.75 -14.17
CA LEU A 270 10.82 0.63 -14.16
C LEU A 270 10.92 1.29 -15.53
N ALA A 271 12.03 1.11 -16.25
CA ALA A 271 12.22 1.67 -17.58
C ALA A 271 11.28 1.05 -18.61
N GLN A 272 11.14 -0.28 -18.60
CA GLN A 272 10.24 -1.01 -19.48
C GLN A 272 8.78 -0.61 -19.24
N CYS A 273 8.34 -0.62 -17.99
CA CYS A 273 6.97 -0.28 -17.61
C CYS A 273 6.63 1.18 -17.92
N SER A 274 7.56 2.11 -17.75
CA SER A 274 7.36 3.51 -18.18
C SER A 274 7.10 3.62 -19.67
N THR A 275 7.81 2.85 -20.48
CA THR A 275 7.61 2.84 -21.94
C THR A 275 6.23 2.26 -22.32
N ILE A 276 5.82 1.16 -21.66
CA ILE A 276 4.51 0.52 -21.88
C ILE A 276 3.38 1.48 -21.49
N ALA A 277 3.48 2.13 -20.33
CA ALA A 277 2.48 3.06 -19.84
C ALA A 277 2.26 4.25 -20.77
N LYS A 278 3.34 4.85 -21.29
CA LYS A 278 3.27 5.94 -22.29
C LYS A 278 2.58 5.50 -23.59
N ARG A 279 2.88 4.29 -24.08
CA ARG A 279 2.20 3.74 -25.26
C ARG A 279 0.71 3.56 -25.01
N TRP A 280 0.35 2.98 -23.85
CA TRP A 280 -1.04 2.74 -23.49
C TRP A 280 -1.83 4.05 -23.37
N ALA A 281 -1.29 5.07 -22.69
CA ALA A 281 -1.94 6.37 -22.56
C ALA A 281 -2.23 7.05 -23.91
N ARG A 282 -1.31 6.94 -24.89
CA ARG A 282 -1.52 7.47 -26.25
C ARG A 282 -2.64 6.75 -27.00
N VAL A 283 -2.71 5.42 -26.89
CA VAL A 283 -3.75 4.62 -27.55
C VAL A 283 -5.13 4.87 -26.94
N ALA A 284 -5.18 5.10 -25.64
CA ALA A 284 -6.41 5.45 -24.94
C ALA A 284 -6.95 6.86 -25.24
N GLY A 285 -6.28 7.63 -26.13
CA GLY A 285 -6.76 8.91 -26.64
C GLY A 285 -6.57 10.10 -25.68
N HIS A 286 -5.63 10.00 -24.75
CA HIS A 286 -5.29 11.10 -23.86
C HIS A 286 -4.03 11.82 -24.36
N PRO A 287 -4.14 13.12 -24.80
CA PRO A 287 -2.97 13.94 -25.10
C PRO A 287 -2.17 14.24 -23.82
N HIS A 288 -0.85 14.34 -23.99
CA HIS A 288 0.11 14.74 -22.94
C HIS A 288 -0.16 16.14 -22.41
#